data_f42530919817d1e52a42e71091151474
#
_entry.id   f42530919817d1e52a42e71091151474
#
_cell.length_a   1.000
_cell.length_b   1.000
_cell.length_c   1.000
_cell.angle_alpha   90.00
_cell.angle_beta   90.00
_cell.angle_gamma   90.00
#
_symmetry.space_group_name_H-M   'P 1'
#
loop_
_entity.id
_entity.type
_entity.pdbx_description
1 polymer ?
#
loop_
_entity_poly.entity_id
_entity_poly.type
_entity_poly.pdbx_seq_one_letter_code
_entity_poly.pdbx_strand_id
1 'polypeptide(L)' 'MYEYAVRTSLVRDSEGIMNETAADGWRVAAVCVNQAMGFGLVITFERQRN' A
#
# COMPACT_ATOMS: atom_id res chain seq x y z
N MET A 1 -5.23 14.12 -12.30
CA MET A 1 -5.68 13.98 -10.89
C MET A 1 -5.27 12.60 -10.39
N TYR A 2 -4.77 12.54 -9.16
CA TYR A 2 -4.39 11.26 -8.55
C TYR A 2 -5.46 10.78 -7.60
N GLU A 3 -5.57 9.48 -7.56
CA GLU A 3 -6.45 8.78 -6.65
C GLU A 3 -5.57 8.02 -5.64
N TYR A 4 -5.96 7.99 -4.38
CA TYR A 4 -5.17 7.37 -3.33
C TYR A 4 -5.96 6.27 -2.64
N ALA A 5 -5.24 5.22 -2.23
CA ALA A 5 -5.79 4.15 -1.42
C ALA A 5 -4.80 3.81 -0.32
N VAL A 6 -5.31 3.47 0.85
CA VAL A 6 -4.50 3.10 2.01
C VAL A 6 -4.84 1.68 2.40
N ARG A 7 -3.81 0.85 2.59
CA ARG A 7 -3.98 -0.54 3.02
C ARG A 7 -3.04 -0.82 4.17
N THR A 8 -3.50 -1.65 5.09
CA THR A 8 -2.65 -2.15 6.17
C THR A 8 -2.28 -3.60 5.86
N SER A 9 -1.07 -3.99 6.26
CA SER A 9 -0.57 -5.32 5.96
C SER A 9 0.46 -5.74 7.00
N LEU A 10 0.58 -7.04 7.20
CA LEU A 10 1.73 -7.58 7.91
C LEU A 10 2.95 -7.49 7.00
N VAL A 11 4.13 -7.35 7.61
CA VAL A 11 5.37 -7.22 6.82
C VAL A 11 5.53 -8.39 5.85
N ARG A 12 5.26 -9.61 6.32
CA ARG A 12 5.44 -10.81 5.49
C ARG A 12 4.48 -10.89 4.30
N ASP A 13 3.34 -10.20 4.38
CA ASP A 13 2.33 -10.22 3.34
C ASP A 13 2.40 -9.01 2.42
N SER A 14 3.27 -8.04 2.75
CA SER A 14 3.28 -6.75 2.06
C SER A 14 3.68 -6.87 0.59
N GLU A 15 4.62 -7.75 0.28
CA GLU A 15 5.06 -7.93 -1.11
C GLU A 15 3.92 -8.40 -1.99
N GLY A 16 3.16 -9.39 -1.52
CA GLY A 16 2.01 -9.88 -2.28
C GLY A 16 0.96 -8.80 -2.49
N ILE A 17 0.66 -8.04 -1.44
CA ILE A 17 -0.32 -6.96 -1.52
C ILE A 17 0.14 -5.87 -2.47
N MET A 18 1.42 -5.49 -2.42
CA MET A 18 1.96 -4.48 -3.33
C MET A 18 1.88 -4.95 -4.78
N ASN A 19 2.20 -6.22 -5.04
CA ASN A 19 2.17 -6.77 -6.38
C ASN A 19 0.75 -6.88 -6.93
N GLU A 20 -0.20 -7.32 -6.10
CA GLU A 20 -1.61 -7.38 -6.51
C GLU A 20 -2.15 -6.00 -6.82
N THR A 21 -1.85 -5.03 -5.98
CA THR A 21 -2.33 -3.67 -6.15
C THR A 21 -1.70 -3.01 -7.37
N ALA A 22 -0.41 -3.29 -7.61
CA ALA A 22 0.29 -2.79 -8.79
C ALA A 22 -0.33 -3.33 -10.08
N ALA A 23 -0.83 -4.56 -10.07
CA ALA A 23 -1.48 -5.14 -11.23
C ALA A 23 -2.76 -4.39 -11.61
N ASP A 24 -3.37 -3.68 -10.66
CA ASP A 24 -4.55 -2.86 -10.91
C ASP A 24 -4.20 -1.42 -11.31
N GLY A 25 -2.92 -1.13 -11.54
CA GLY A 25 -2.49 0.19 -11.99
C GLY A 25 -2.09 1.13 -10.87
N TRP A 26 -2.04 0.65 -9.63
CA TRP A 26 -1.62 1.44 -8.49
C TRP A 26 -0.10 1.38 -8.31
N ARG A 27 0.46 2.40 -7.72
CA ARG A 27 1.87 2.37 -7.32
C ARG A 27 1.99 2.78 -5.85
N VAL A 28 3.07 2.32 -5.21
CA VAL A 28 3.34 2.65 -3.83
C VAL A 28 3.86 4.07 -3.73
N ALA A 29 3.14 4.92 -3.00
CA ALA A 29 3.55 6.30 -2.78
C ALA A 29 4.30 6.46 -1.47
N ALA A 30 3.90 5.72 -0.43
CA ALA A 30 4.55 5.79 0.88
C ALA A 30 4.27 4.50 1.66
N VAL A 31 5.22 4.15 2.54
CA VAL A 31 5.07 3.03 3.45
C VAL A 31 5.51 3.49 4.83
N CYS A 32 4.67 3.26 5.83
CA CYS A 32 4.99 3.58 7.21
C CYS A 32 4.79 2.35 8.08
N VAL A 33 5.61 2.23 9.13
CA VAL A 33 5.45 1.16 10.10
C VAL A 33 4.39 1.58 11.11
N ASN A 34 3.45 0.69 11.38
CA ASN A 34 2.42 0.93 12.39
C ASN A 34 2.74 0.10 13.62
N GLN A 35 3.38 0.71 14.61
CA GLN A 35 3.80 0.02 15.82
C GLN A 35 2.63 -0.28 16.76
N ALA A 36 1.55 0.45 16.66
CA ALA A 36 0.39 0.24 17.50
C ALA A 36 -0.31 -1.09 17.24
N MET A 37 -0.10 -1.65 16.05
CA MET A 37 -0.67 -2.93 15.64
C MET A 37 0.38 -4.03 15.54
N GLY A 38 1.53 -3.86 16.18
CA GLY A 38 2.63 -4.81 16.10
C GLY A 38 3.46 -4.58 14.84
N PHE A 39 3.81 -5.65 14.14
CA PHE A 39 4.67 -5.56 12.95
C PHE A 39 3.86 -5.31 11.68
N GLY A 40 2.98 -4.32 11.73
CA GLY A 40 2.16 -3.95 10.58
C GLY A 40 2.75 -2.80 9.79
N LEU A 41 2.35 -2.73 8.52
CA LEU A 41 2.69 -1.63 7.63
C LEU A 41 1.43 -0.92 7.20
N VAL A 42 1.54 0.40 7.07
CA VAL A 42 0.50 1.21 6.41
C VAL A 42 1.07 1.62 5.07
N ILE A 43 0.44 1.18 3.99
CA ILE A 43 0.91 1.40 2.64
C ILE A 43 -0.07 2.33 1.93
N THR A 44 0.45 3.43 1.43
CA THR A 44 -0.34 4.37 0.63
C THR A 44 -0.03 4.15 -0.84
N PHE A 45 -1.07 3.87 -1.60
CA PHE A 45 -0.97 3.70 -3.04
C PHE A 45 -1.52 4.91 -3.75
N GLU A 46 -1.00 5.20 -4.93
CA GLU A 46 -1.57 6.24 -5.78
C GLU A 46 -1.75 5.72 -7.20
N ARG A 47 -2.71 6.29 -7.89
CA ARG A 47 -3.01 5.95 -9.27
C ARG A 47 -3.44 7.22 -9.99
N GLN A 48 -2.93 7.41 -11.21
CA GLN A 48 -3.37 8.54 -12.02
C GLN A 48 -4.75 8.24 -12.58
N ARG A 49 -5.63 9.21 -12.45
CA ARG A 49 -7.00 9.09 -12.91
C ARG A 49 -7.25 10.11 -14.02
N ASN A 50 -7.80 9.63 -15.11
CA ASN A 50 -8.12 10.49 -16.26
C ASN A 50 -9.50 11.11 -16.12
#